data_e16dc63b691b3b7c44efb58b994bb4ed
#
_entry.id   e16dc63b691b3b7c44efb58b994bb4ed
#
_cell.length_a   1.000
_cell.length_b   1.000
_cell.length_c   1.000
_cell.angle_alpha   90.00
_cell.angle_beta   90.00
_cell.angle_gamma   90.00
#
_symmetry.space_group_name_H-M   'P 1'
#
loop_
_entity.id
_entity.type
_entity.pdbx_description
1 polymer ?
#
loop_
_entity_poly.entity_id
_entity_poly.type
_entity_poly.pdbx_seq_one_letter_code
_entity_poly.pdbx_strand_id
1 'polypeptide(L)'
;MIHFQTQSPDLVPKSEYADYVTKIMDDCGLQSYHKDRYPHEFSGGQRQRICIARALALNPEFVVCDEPVSALDVSVQAQIINLLKELQEKRNLTYLFISHDLSVVEHISDTIGVMYLGGLVETGTTSDIFANPLHPYTEALFSAIPMPDPDLKRNRIILEGNIPSPANPPKGCKFHTRCRKCMEICKNQVPEVKDMGNGHKVRCHLYD
;
A
#
# COMPACT_ATOMS: atom_id res chain seq x y z
N MET A 1 -18.13 20.67 1.68
CA MET A 1 -19.57 20.58 1.91
C MET A 1 -20.39 20.40 0.62
N ILE A 2 -20.26 21.28 -0.38
CA ILE A 2 -21.01 21.23 -1.66
C ILE A 2 -20.82 19.90 -2.40
N HIS A 3 -19.62 19.29 -2.38
CA HIS A 3 -19.30 18.06 -3.09
C HIS A 3 -20.03 16.82 -2.53
N PHE A 4 -20.23 16.77 -1.23
CA PHE A 4 -20.97 15.69 -0.56
C PHE A 4 -22.45 15.68 -0.95
N GLN A 5 -23.06 16.84 -1.07
CA GLN A 5 -24.49 17.00 -1.43
C GLN A 5 -24.81 16.51 -2.84
N THR A 6 -23.82 16.58 -3.77
CA THR A 6 -24.01 16.18 -5.17
C THR A 6 -23.78 14.71 -5.42
N GLN A 7 -22.95 14.05 -4.60
CA GLN A 7 -22.55 12.64 -4.82
C GLN A 7 -23.38 11.62 -4.04
N SER A 8 -23.99 12.00 -2.91
CA SER A 8 -24.78 11.07 -2.09
C SER A 8 -25.88 11.83 -1.34
N PRO A 9 -26.89 12.35 -2.07
CA PRO A 9 -27.95 13.18 -1.47
C PRO A 9 -28.80 12.42 -0.46
N ASP A 10 -28.86 11.08 -0.56
CA ASP A 10 -29.75 10.23 0.25
C ASP A 10 -29.06 9.64 1.49
N LEU A 11 -27.75 9.89 1.66
CA LEU A 11 -26.98 9.27 2.76
C LEU A 11 -27.37 9.85 4.13
N VAL A 12 -27.62 11.16 4.18
CA VAL A 12 -27.98 11.88 5.40
C VAL A 12 -28.92 13.04 5.04
N PRO A 13 -29.99 13.34 5.83
CA PRO A 13 -30.82 14.51 5.65
C PRO A 13 -29.99 15.81 5.70
N LYS A 14 -30.37 16.80 4.90
CA LYS A 14 -29.65 18.09 4.84
C LYS A 14 -29.55 18.80 6.22
N SER A 15 -30.55 18.63 7.08
CA SER A 15 -30.56 19.17 8.43
C SER A 15 -29.45 18.58 9.33
N GLU A 16 -28.92 17.39 9.01
CA GLU A 16 -27.95 16.66 9.83
C GLU A 16 -26.53 16.70 9.27
N TYR A 17 -26.31 17.37 8.13
CA TYR A 17 -24.99 17.41 7.48
C TYR A 17 -23.87 17.95 8.38
N ALA A 18 -24.16 18.99 9.17
CA ALA A 18 -23.14 19.59 10.02
C ALA A 18 -22.69 18.63 11.14
N ASP A 19 -23.63 17.91 11.72
CA ASP A 19 -23.37 16.94 12.79
C ASP A 19 -22.67 15.68 12.22
N TYR A 20 -23.11 15.22 11.05
CA TYR A 20 -22.49 14.11 10.34
C TYR A 20 -21.02 14.39 9.98
N VAL A 21 -20.72 15.56 9.42
CA VAL A 21 -19.35 15.99 9.09
C VAL A 21 -18.52 16.09 10.37
N THR A 22 -19.06 16.67 11.43
CA THR A 22 -18.36 16.77 12.72
C THR A 22 -18.01 15.39 13.27
N LYS A 23 -18.96 14.45 13.24
CA LYS A 23 -18.73 13.06 13.69
C LYS A 23 -17.63 12.37 12.92
N ILE A 24 -17.59 12.50 11.58
CA ILE A 24 -16.54 11.90 10.76
C ILE A 24 -15.19 12.56 11.04
N MET A 25 -15.14 13.86 11.23
CA MET A 25 -13.92 14.55 11.62
C MET A 25 -13.41 14.08 12.98
N ASP A 26 -14.27 13.92 13.96
CA ASP A 26 -13.93 13.37 15.28
C ASP A 26 -13.39 11.93 15.17
N ASP A 27 -14.02 11.07 14.36
CA ASP A 27 -13.55 9.70 14.08
C ASP A 27 -12.14 9.70 13.50
N CYS A 28 -11.74 10.75 12.76
CA CYS A 28 -10.39 10.92 12.22
C CYS A 28 -9.45 11.72 13.15
N GLY A 29 -9.86 12.03 14.38
CA GLY A 29 -9.06 12.78 15.35
C GLY A 29 -8.89 14.27 14.99
N LEU A 30 -9.85 14.86 14.29
CA LEU A 30 -9.91 16.28 13.96
C LEU A 30 -10.91 16.99 14.89
N GLN A 31 -10.54 18.17 15.37
CA GLN A 31 -11.40 18.98 16.23
C GLN A 31 -12.47 19.71 15.41
N SER A 32 -13.63 19.98 16.03
CA SER A 32 -14.78 20.63 15.36
C SER A 32 -14.47 22.01 14.77
N TYR A 33 -13.55 22.77 15.38
CA TYR A 33 -13.13 24.09 14.88
C TYR A 33 -12.26 24.00 13.60
N HIS A 34 -11.78 22.82 13.22
CA HIS A 34 -11.03 22.63 11.99
C HIS A 34 -11.89 22.81 10.72
N LYS A 35 -13.21 22.66 10.82
CA LYS A 35 -14.11 22.79 9.66
C LYS A 35 -14.14 24.20 9.04
N ASP A 36 -13.75 25.21 9.78
CA ASP A 36 -13.77 26.62 9.36
C ASP A 36 -12.38 27.11 8.88
N ARG A 37 -11.37 26.23 8.85
CA ARG A 37 -10.00 26.54 8.41
C ARG A 37 -9.76 26.26 6.93
N TYR A 38 -8.80 26.98 6.38
CA TYR A 38 -8.32 26.75 5.01
C TYR A 38 -7.23 25.66 4.96
N PRO A 39 -7.06 24.98 3.81
CA PRO A 39 -6.11 23.86 3.67
C PRO A 39 -4.65 24.20 4.03
N HIS A 40 -4.21 25.44 3.82
CA HIS A 40 -2.85 25.90 4.13
C HIS A 40 -2.59 26.10 5.64
N GLU A 41 -3.64 26.13 6.45
CA GLU A 41 -3.55 26.27 7.92
C GLU A 41 -3.37 24.94 8.64
N PHE A 42 -3.32 23.82 7.90
CA PHE A 42 -3.17 22.48 8.44
C PHE A 42 -1.77 21.93 8.29
N SER A 43 -1.29 21.17 9.29
CA SER A 43 -0.09 20.35 9.16
C SER A 43 -0.27 19.22 8.14
N GLY A 44 0.84 18.58 7.72
CA GLY A 44 0.79 17.43 6.80
C GLY A 44 -0.12 16.32 7.30
N GLY A 45 0.04 15.91 8.56
CA GLY A 45 -0.80 14.88 9.17
C GLY A 45 -2.26 15.26 9.32
N GLN A 46 -2.57 16.53 9.62
CA GLN A 46 -3.95 17.02 9.65
C GLN A 46 -4.58 17.00 8.26
N ARG A 47 -3.86 17.42 7.21
CA ARG A 47 -4.34 17.31 5.82
C ARG A 47 -4.64 15.87 5.46
N GLN A 48 -3.78 14.93 5.86
CA GLN A 48 -4.02 13.50 5.61
C GLN A 48 -5.28 12.99 6.32
N ARG A 49 -5.49 13.37 7.58
CA ARG A 49 -6.71 13.05 8.33
C ARG A 49 -7.97 13.62 7.66
N ILE A 50 -7.89 14.81 7.07
CA ILE A 50 -9.00 15.41 6.29
C ILE A 50 -9.24 14.60 5.01
N CYS A 51 -8.20 14.13 4.32
CA CYS A 51 -8.36 13.27 3.14
C CYS A 51 -9.05 11.95 3.50
N ILE A 52 -8.67 11.32 4.62
CA ILE A 52 -9.31 10.11 5.15
C ILE A 52 -10.78 10.40 5.49
N ALA A 53 -11.04 11.45 6.26
CA ALA A 53 -12.42 11.86 6.63
C ALA A 53 -13.31 12.09 5.39
N ARG A 54 -12.74 12.70 4.33
CA ARG A 54 -13.45 12.92 3.06
C ARG A 54 -13.80 11.60 2.36
N ALA A 55 -12.90 10.64 2.34
CA ALA A 55 -13.17 9.33 1.76
C ALA A 55 -14.25 8.58 2.54
N LEU A 56 -14.21 8.62 3.87
CA LEU A 56 -15.16 7.97 4.76
C LEU A 56 -16.54 8.62 4.80
N ALA A 57 -16.66 9.88 4.37
CA ALA A 57 -17.93 10.62 4.35
C ALA A 57 -18.98 9.97 3.43
N LEU A 58 -18.58 9.13 2.48
CA LEU A 58 -19.48 8.39 1.61
C LEU A 58 -19.88 7.00 2.17
N ASN A 59 -19.48 6.70 3.41
CA ASN A 59 -19.69 5.42 4.07
C ASN A 59 -19.32 4.20 3.18
N PRO A 60 -18.09 4.15 2.65
CA PRO A 60 -17.65 3.08 1.77
C PRO A 60 -17.43 1.77 2.53
N GLU A 61 -17.49 0.63 1.83
CA GLU A 61 -17.01 -0.67 2.30
C GLU A 61 -15.56 -0.94 1.89
N PHE A 62 -15.11 -0.28 0.80
CA PHE A 62 -13.77 -0.44 0.22
C PHE A 62 -13.13 0.92 -0.02
N VAL A 63 -11.86 1.05 0.40
CA VAL A 63 -11.09 2.28 0.23
C VAL A 63 -9.72 1.98 -0.39
N VAL A 64 -9.36 2.74 -1.42
CA VAL A 64 -8.01 2.71 -2.00
C VAL A 64 -7.15 3.76 -1.31
N CYS A 65 -6.08 3.31 -0.68
CA CYS A 65 -5.06 4.13 -0.03
C CYS A 65 -3.81 4.13 -0.91
N ASP A 66 -3.67 5.14 -1.78
CA ASP A 66 -2.53 5.28 -2.67
C ASP A 66 -1.46 6.17 -2.01
N GLU A 67 -0.37 5.56 -1.57
CA GLU A 67 0.75 6.18 -0.85
C GLU A 67 0.32 7.12 0.31
N PRO A 68 -0.58 6.71 1.22
CA PRO A 68 -1.24 7.61 2.15
C PRO A 68 -0.32 8.24 3.19
N VAL A 69 0.92 7.78 3.31
CA VAL A 69 1.88 8.25 4.33
C VAL A 69 3.22 8.69 3.76
N SER A 70 3.43 8.64 2.45
CA SER A 70 4.74 8.86 1.79
C SER A 70 5.35 10.25 2.02
N ALA A 71 4.53 11.26 2.26
CA ALA A 71 4.96 12.66 2.45
C ALA A 71 4.99 13.10 3.93
N LEU A 72 4.92 12.16 4.87
CA LEU A 72 4.85 12.42 6.31
C LEU A 72 6.14 11.97 7.01
N ASP A 73 6.47 12.60 8.13
CA ASP A 73 7.52 12.11 9.03
C ASP A 73 7.12 10.81 9.73
N VAL A 74 8.10 10.04 10.20
CA VAL A 74 7.90 8.68 10.74
C VAL A 74 6.90 8.66 11.89
N SER A 75 6.90 9.66 12.75
CA SER A 75 6.01 9.70 13.92
C SER A 75 4.55 9.95 13.49
N VAL A 76 4.33 10.81 12.52
CA VAL A 76 3.01 11.09 11.95
C VAL A 76 2.54 9.93 11.08
N GLN A 77 3.43 9.26 10.33
CA GLN A 77 3.10 8.03 9.61
C GLN A 77 2.50 6.98 10.55
N ALA A 78 3.17 6.68 11.68
CA ALA A 78 2.67 5.72 12.66
C ALA A 78 1.26 6.09 13.18
N GLN A 79 1.01 7.37 13.43
CA GLN A 79 -0.31 7.84 13.88
C GLN A 79 -1.39 7.63 12.80
N ILE A 80 -1.07 7.88 11.52
CA ILE A 80 -2.04 7.67 10.43
C ILE A 80 -2.31 6.18 10.21
N ILE A 81 -1.28 5.32 10.30
CA ILE A 81 -1.46 3.87 10.17
C ILE A 81 -2.34 3.32 11.29
N ASN A 82 -2.10 3.73 12.54
CA ASN A 82 -2.95 3.33 13.67
C ASN A 82 -4.39 3.80 13.47
N LEU A 83 -4.59 5.05 13.04
CA LEU A 83 -5.93 5.57 12.72
C LEU A 83 -6.62 4.73 11.64
N LEU A 84 -5.93 4.35 10.58
CA LEU A 84 -6.51 3.51 9.51
C LEU A 84 -6.92 2.14 10.04
N LYS A 85 -6.12 1.51 10.93
CA LYS A 85 -6.48 0.25 11.58
C LYS A 85 -7.71 0.38 12.48
N GLU A 86 -7.75 1.40 13.32
CA GLU A 86 -8.91 1.67 14.18
C GLU A 86 -10.20 1.89 13.35
N LEU A 87 -10.09 2.62 12.24
CA LEU A 87 -11.22 2.86 11.34
C LEU A 87 -11.62 1.59 10.58
N GLN A 88 -10.67 0.74 10.21
CA GLN A 88 -10.92 -0.56 9.58
C GLN A 88 -11.75 -1.45 10.50
N GLU A 89 -11.34 -1.61 11.75
CA GLU A 89 -12.07 -2.40 12.76
C GLU A 89 -13.44 -1.80 13.07
N LYS A 90 -13.49 -0.49 13.36
CA LYS A 90 -14.71 0.22 13.76
C LYS A 90 -15.79 0.22 12.69
N ARG A 91 -15.39 0.28 11.40
CA ARG A 91 -16.30 0.43 10.26
C ARG A 91 -16.34 -0.78 9.34
N ASN A 92 -15.61 -1.85 9.67
CA ASN A 92 -15.47 -3.08 8.86
C ASN A 92 -15.04 -2.77 7.41
N LEU A 93 -13.99 -1.95 7.26
CA LEU A 93 -13.50 -1.50 5.96
C LEU A 93 -12.53 -2.51 5.35
N THR A 94 -12.57 -2.62 4.03
CA THR A 94 -11.53 -3.29 3.25
C THR A 94 -10.63 -2.24 2.60
N TYR A 95 -9.30 -2.39 2.74
CA TYR A 95 -8.33 -1.50 2.12
C TYR A 95 -7.57 -2.16 0.98
N LEU A 96 -7.40 -1.42 -0.12
CA LEU A 96 -6.30 -1.63 -1.06
C LEU A 96 -5.21 -0.60 -0.73
N PHE A 97 -4.16 -1.06 -0.05
CA PHE A 97 -3.08 -0.19 0.42
C PHE A 97 -1.88 -0.27 -0.53
N ILE A 98 -1.51 0.84 -1.17
CA ILE A 98 -0.37 0.94 -2.08
C ILE A 98 0.73 1.72 -1.39
N SER A 99 1.92 1.13 -1.27
CA SER A 99 3.08 1.75 -0.65
C SER A 99 4.38 1.18 -1.17
N HIS A 100 5.44 1.98 -1.10
CA HIS A 100 6.82 1.54 -1.32
C HIS A 100 7.56 1.27 0.01
N ASP A 101 6.95 1.57 1.16
CA ASP A 101 7.51 1.27 2.49
C ASP A 101 7.04 -0.10 2.96
N LEU A 102 7.97 -1.06 2.91
CA LEU A 102 7.71 -2.45 3.25
C LEU A 102 7.38 -2.64 4.74
N SER A 103 7.94 -1.81 5.64
CA SER A 103 7.64 -1.90 7.07
C SER A 103 6.21 -1.49 7.36
N VAL A 104 5.70 -0.49 6.64
CA VAL A 104 4.30 -0.07 6.72
C VAL A 104 3.39 -1.17 6.18
N VAL A 105 3.73 -1.74 5.01
CA VAL A 105 2.97 -2.84 4.39
C VAL A 105 2.90 -4.05 5.30
N GLU A 106 4.01 -4.47 5.91
CA GLU A 106 4.06 -5.57 6.89
C GLU A 106 3.09 -5.35 8.04
N HIS A 107 2.99 -4.10 8.51
CA HIS A 107 2.19 -3.78 9.69
C HIS A 107 0.68 -3.69 9.42
N ILE A 108 0.25 -3.26 8.23
CA ILE A 108 -1.16 -2.97 7.95
C ILE A 108 -1.86 -4.04 7.12
N SER A 109 -1.11 -4.87 6.37
CA SER A 109 -1.70 -5.76 5.35
C SER A 109 -1.82 -7.20 5.83
N ASP A 110 -2.92 -7.85 5.49
CA ASP A 110 -3.12 -9.29 5.67
C ASP A 110 -2.55 -10.08 4.50
N THR A 111 -2.67 -9.52 3.29
CA THR A 111 -2.21 -10.12 2.03
C THR A 111 -1.41 -9.11 1.24
N ILE A 112 -0.33 -9.54 0.60
CA ILE A 112 0.56 -8.69 -0.19
C ILE A 112 0.60 -9.16 -1.63
N GLY A 113 0.62 -8.18 -2.55
CA GLY A 113 0.96 -8.38 -3.94
C GLY A 113 2.21 -7.56 -4.30
N VAL A 114 3.30 -8.23 -4.66
CA VAL A 114 4.52 -7.57 -5.14
C VAL A 114 4.42 -7.34 -6.64
N MET A 115 4.61 -6.10 -7.07
CA MET A 115 4.47 -5.68 -8.47
C MET A 115 5.81 -5.21 -9.06
N TYR A 116 6.09 -5.63 -10.29
CA TYR A 116 7.22 -5.15 -11.07
C TYR A 116 6.79 -4.81 -12.50
N LEU A 117 7.07 -3.59 -12.97
CA LEU A 117 6.69 -3.07 -14.30
C LEU A 117 5.22 -3.38 -14.66
N GLY A 118 4.29 -3.07 -13.74
CA GLY A 118 2.85 -3.24 -13.95
C GLY A 118 2.36 -4.70 -13.95
N GLY A 119 3.18 -5.66 -13.50
CA GLY A 119 2.78 -7.06 -13.38
C GLY A 119 3.00 -7.58 -11.96
N LEU A 120 2.03 -8.33 -11.43
CA LEU A 120 2.20 -9.06 -10.17
C LEU A 120 3.21 -10.19 -10.39
N VAL A 121 4.26 -10.22 -9.57
CA VAL A 121 5.31 -11.24 -9.60
C VAL A 121 5.19 -12.23 -8.45
N GLU A 122 4.59 -11.81 -7.34
CA GLU A 122 4.37 -12.65 -6.16
C GLU A 122 3.15 -12.15 -5.39
N THR A 123 2.34 -13.06 -4.83
CA THR A 123 1.20 -12.74 -3.96
C THR A 123 1.06 -13.81 -2.88
N GLY A 124 0.67 -13.41 -1.67
CA GLY A 124 0.47 -14.33 -0.56
C GLY A 124 0.09 -13.60 0.72
N THR A 125 -0.03 -14.34 1.82
CA THR A 125 -0.20 -13.71 3.13
C THR A 125 1.04 -12.91 3.50
N THR A 126 0.89 -11.88 4.29
CA THR A 126 2.01 -11.06 4.78
C THR A 126 3.06 -11.94 5.45
N SER A 127 2.64 -12.85 6.33
CA SER A 127 3.53 -13.77 7.04
C SER A 127 4.33 -14.68 6.10
N ASP A 128 3.69 -15.25 5.07
CA ASP A 128 4.37 -16.17 4.15
C ASP A 128 5.40 -15.43 3.29
N ILE A 129 5.04 -14.27 2.73
CA ILE A 129 5.91 -13.49 1.87
C ILE A 129 7.12 -12.94 2.63
N PHE A 130 6.94 -12.47 3.88
CA PHE A 130 8.06 -11.98 4.70
C PHE A 130 8.96 -13.10 5.20
N ALA A 131 8.39 -14.27 5.55
CA ALA A 131 9.15 -15.42 6.00
C ALA A 131 9.93 -16.10 4.87
N ASN A 132 9.34 -16.21 3.67
CA ASN A 132 9.91 -16.95 2.55
C ASN A 132 9.57 -16.29 1.19
N PRO A 133 10.22 -15.17 0.84
CA PRO A 133 10.04 -14.54 -0.46
C PRO A 133 10.55 -15.47 -1.56
N LEU A 134 9.72 -15.72 -2.57
CA LEU A 134 10.02 -16.69 -3.64
C LEU A 134 10.60 -16.02 -4.90
N HIS A 135 10.03 -14.85 -5.29
CA HIS A 135 10.52 -14.19 -6.49
C HIS A 135 11.83 -13.45 -6.22
N PRO A 136 12.86 -13.55 -7.08
CA PRO A 136 14.17 -12.88 -6.87
C PRO A 136 14.08 -11.36 -6.71
N TYR A 137 13.03 -10.71 -7.24
CA TYR A 137 12.77 -9.30 -7.00
C TYR A 137 12.28 -9.06 -5.56
N THR A 138 11.37 -9.88 -5.05
CA THR A 138 10.88 -9.81 -3.66
C THR A 138 12.01 -10.04 -2.66
N GLU A 139 12.87 -11.06 -2.92
CA GLU A 139 14.08 -11.32 -2.12
C GLU A 139 14.97 -10.07 -2.05
N ALA A 140 15.18 -9.41 -3.21
CA ALA A 140 16.03 -8.22 -3.28
C ALA A 140 15.41 -7.02 -2.55
N LEU A 141 14.09 -6.80 -2.68
CA LEU A 141 13.37 -5.74 -1.96
C LEU A 141 13.50 -5.94 -0.45
N PHE A 142 13.23 -7.13 0.05
CA PHE A 142 13.25 -7.41 1.49
C PHE A 142 14.68 -7.40 2.06
N SER A 143 15.70 -7.74 1.25
CA SER A 143 17.10 -7.61 1.66
C SER A 143 17.50 -6.15 1.93
N ALA A 144 16.75 -5.19 1.43
CA ALA A 144 17.03 -3.77 1.59
C ALA A 144 16.33 -3.12 2.80
N ILE A 145 15.42 -3.85 3.49
CA ILE A 145 14.73 -3.33 4.69
C ILE A 145 15.77 -3.09 5.80
N PRO A 146 15.86 -1.88 6.38
CA PRO A 146 16.75 -1.62 7.50
C PRO A 146 16.40 -2.50 8.71
N MET A 147 17.42 -3.09 9.34
CA MET A 147 17.23 -3.83 10.60
C MET A 147 17.51 -2.90 11.77
N PRO A 148 16.75 -3.01 12.88
CA PRO A 148 17.02 -2.23 14.10
C PRO A 148 18.35 -2.56 14.76
N ASP A 149 18.88 -3.77 14.52
CA ASP A 149 20.13 -4.24 15.11
C ASP A 149 21.33 -3.91 14.18
N PRO A 150 22.24 -3.01 14.58
CA PRO A 150 23.40 -2.63 13.80
C PRO A 150 24.46 -3.72 13.65
N ASP A 151 24.44 -4.74 14.54
CA ASP A 151 25.43 -5.84 14.53
C ASP A 151 25.05 -6.96 13.55
N LEU A 152 23.83 -7.00 13.07
CA LEU A 152 23.38 -7.97 12.08
C LEU A 152 23.87 -7.59 10.68
N LYS A 153 24.92 -8.25 10.20
CA LYS A 153 25.38 -8.14 8.80
C LYS A 153 24.37 -8.78 7.86
N ARG A 154 23.56 -7.98 7.22
CA ARG A 154 22.69 -8.44 6.11
C ARG A 154 23.46 -8.44 4.80
N ASN A 155 23.39 -9.54 4.05
CA ASN A 155 23.84 -9.59 2.67
C ASN A 155 22.79 -8.89 1.78
N ARG A 156 22.87 -7.55 1.68
CA ARG A 156 21.98 -6.78 0.80
C ARG A 156 22.18 -7.23 -0.66
N ILE A 157 21.09 -7.58 -1.31
CA ILE A 157 21.06 -7.92 -2.73
C ILE A 157 21.01 -6.62 -3.54
N ILE A 158 22.13 -6.28 -4.17
CA ILE A 158 22.19 -5.11 -5.05
C ILE A 158 21.70 -5.54 -6.44
N LEU A 159 20.64 -4.92 -6.93
CA LEU A 159 20.13 -5.14 -8.28
C LEU A 159 20.95 -4.33 -9.27
N GLU A 160 21.57 -5.01 -10.24
CA GLU A 160 22.35 -4.40 -11.29
C GLU A 160 21.45 -3.90 -12.45
N GLY A 161 21.95 -2.93 -13.22
CA GLY A 161 21.28 -2.38 -14.39
C GLY A 161 20.16 -1.39 -14.08
N ASN A 162 19.70 -0.70 -15.11
CA ASN A 162 18.63 0.27 -15.04
C ASN A 162 17.24 -0.41 -15.03
N ILE A 163 16.26 0.26 -14.45
CA ILE A 163 14.87 -0.18 -14.55
C ILE A 163 14.41 0.05 -16.00
N PRO A 164 13.95 -1.00 -16.71
CA PRO A 164 13.44 -0.85 -18.06
C PRO A 164 12.20 0.06 -18.10
N SER A 165 11.97 0.70 -19.25
CA SER A 165 10.79 1.55 -19.42
C SER A 165 9.50 0.72 -19.37
N PRO A 166 8.50 1.14 -18.58
CA PRO A 166 7.19 0.49 -18.57
C PRO A 166 6.47 0.56 -19.93
N ALA A 167 6.78 1.58 -20.75
CA ALA A 167 6.18 1.73 -22.09
C ALA A 167 6.76 0.73 -23.12
N ASN A 168 7.96 0.22 -22.87
CA ASN A 168 8.59 -0.80 -23.70
C ASN A 168 9.26 -1.85 -22.82
N PRO A 169 8.46 -2.71 -22.15
CA PRO A 169 8.99 -3.72 -21.24
C PRO A 169 9.77 -4.79 -21.99
N PRO A 170 10.76 -5.42 -21.34
CA PRO A 170 11.50 -6.54 -21.91
C PRO A 170 10.56 -7.70 -22.29
N LYS A 171 10.94 -8.44 -23.36
CA LYS A 171 10.26 -9.70 -23.72
C LYS A 171 10.46 -10.73 -22.60
N GLY A 172 9.57 -11.72 -22.52
CA GLY A 172 9.64 -12.77 -21.52
C GLY A 172 9.35 -12.26 -20.09
N CYS A 173 10.13 -12.76 -19.12
CA CYS A 173 10.05 -12.28 -17.74
C CYS A 173 10.53 -10.83 -17.66
N LYS A 174 9.66 -9.90 -17.24
CA LYS A 174 9.97 -8.47 -17.17
C LYS A 174 11.20 -8.15 -16.28
N PHE A 175 11.48 -9.01 -15.30
CA PHE A 175 12.61 -8.85 -14.37
C PHE A 175 13.92 -9.46 -14.86
N HIS A 176 13.94 -10.22 -15.96
CA HIS A 176 15.11 -11.01 -16.40
C HIS A 176 16.40 -10.17 -16.56
N THR A 177 16.29 -8.92 -16.99
CA THR A 177 17.45 -8.02 -17.20
C THR A 177 18.19 -7.64 -15.91
N ARG A 178 17.55 -7.81 -14.75
CA ARG A 178 18.09 -7.48 -13.43
C ARG A 178 18.13 -8.69 -12.48
N CYS A 179 17.72 -9.86 -12.97
CA CYS A 179 17.61 -11.06 -12.17
C CYS A 179 18.94 -11.80 -12.11
N ARG A 180 19.49 -11.99 -10.90
CA ARG A 180 20.71 -12.77 -10.68
C ARG A 180 20.55 -14.27 -10.96
N LYS A 181 19.28 -14.76 -10.90
CA LYS A 181 18.91 -16.15 -11.17
C LYS A 181 18.32 -16.31 -12.59
N CYS A 182 18.66 -15.39 -13.53
CA CYS A 182 18.12 -15.40 -14.89
C CYS A 182 18.54 -16.66 -15.66
N MET A 183 17.56 -17.32 -16.26
CA MET A 183 17.75 -18.46 -17.17
C MET A 183 17.43 -18.03 -18.61
N GLU A 184 17.86 -18.83 -19.61
CA GLU A 184 17.64 -18.52 -21.03
C GLU A 184 16.14 -18.41 -21.38
N ILE A 185 15.29 -19.27 -20.77
CA ILE A 185 13.85 -19.24 -20.94
C ILE A 185 13.25 -17.89 -20.48
N CYS A 186 13.80 -17.25 -19.44
CA CYS A 186 13.32 -15.98 -18.89
C CYS A 186 13.38 -14.84 -19.91
N LYS A 187 14.30 -14.91 -20.90
CA LYS A 187 14.46 -13.88 -21.93
C LYS A 187 13.35 -13.93 -22.99
N ASN A 188 12.77 -15.11 -23.18
CA ASN A 188 11.90 -15.39 -24.32
C ASN A 188 10.45 -15.67 -23.93
N GLN A 189 10.21 -16.20 -22.73
CA GLN A 189 8.89 -16.62 -22.27
C GLN A 189 8.48 -15.89 -21.00
N VAL A 190 7.19 -15.54 -20.92
CA VAL A 190 6.59 -14.99 -19.70
C VAL A 190 6.28 -16.17 -18.78
N PRO A 191 6.78 -16.16 -17.52
CA PRO A 191 6.47 -17.25 -16.60
C PRO A 191 4.98 -17.28 -16.24
N GLU A 192 4.45 -18.48 -16.08
CA GLU A 192 3.10 -18.69 -15.57
C GLU A 192 3.06 -18.47 -14.04
N VAL A 193 1.85 -18.28 -13.52
CA VAL A 193 1.64 -18.19 -12.07
C VAL A 193 1.59 -19.60 -11.51
N LYS A 194 2.45 -19.90 -10.54
CA LYS A 194 2.46 -21.17 -9.79
C LYS A 194 1.96 -20.91 -8.37
N ASP A 195 1.08 -21.76 -7.92
CA ASP A 195 0.63 -21.79 -6.51
C ASP A 195 1.58 -22.73 -5.73
N MET A 196 2.27 -22.17 -4.74
CA MET A 196 3.28 -22.91 -3.94
C MET A 196 2.67 -23.49 -2.65
N GLY A 197 1.34 -23.39 -2.50
CA GLY A 197 0.58 -23.78 -1.33
C GLY A 197 0.11 -22.57 -0.51
N ASN A 198 -0.97 -22.76 0.25
CA ASN A 198 -1.57 -21.75 1.13
C ASN A 198 -1.95 -20.43 0.43
N GLY A 199 -2.16 -20.43 -0.91
CA GLY A 199 -2.40 -19.21 -1.67
C GLY A 199 -1.16 -18.35 -1.93
N HIS A 200 0.05 -18.81 -1.56
CA HIS A 200 1.30 -18.17 -1.92
C HIS A 200 1.62 -18.46 -3.39
N LYS A 201 1.52 -17.44 -4.23
CA LYS A 201 1.66 -17.56 -5.69
C LYS A 201 2.86 -16.78 -6.17
N VAL A 202 3.60 -17.36 -7.12
CA VAL A 202 4.77 -16.73 -7.72
C VAL A 202 4.75 -16.88 -9.24
N ARG A 203 5.21 -15.86 -9.93
CA ARG A 203 5.39 -15.84 -11.39
C ARG A 203 6.86 -15.87 -11.73
N CYS A 204 7.47 -17.07 -11.72
CA CYS A 204 8.89 -17.24 -11.93
C CYS A 204 9.22 -18.63 -12.46
N HIS A 205 10.05 -18.73 -13.51
CA HIS A 205 10.50 -19.99 -14.10
C HIS A 205 11.38 -20.86 -13.18
N LEU A 206 11.80 -20.36 -12.03
CA LEU A 206 12.51 -21.17 -11.03
C LEU A 206 11.63 -22.27 -10.43
N TYR A 207 10.31 -22.16 -10.63
CA TYR A 207 9.30 -23.06 -10.05
C TYR A 207 8.52 -23.84 -11.11
N ASP A 208 9.01 -23.87 -12.36
CA ASP A 208 8.42 -24.66 -13.47
C ASP A 208 8.70 -26.15 -13.33
#